data_4073416f8155d29e17f988d7b6965ad4
#
_entry.id   4073416f8155d29e17f988d7b6965ad4
#
_cell.length_a   1.000
_cell.length_b   1.000
_cell.length_c   1.000
_cell.angle_alpha   90.00
_cell.angle_beta   90.00
_cell.angle_gamma   90.00
#
_symmetry.space_group_name_H-M   'P 1'
#
loop_
_entity.id
_entity.type
_entity.pdbx_description
1 polymer ?
#
loop_
_entity_poly.entity_id
_entity_poly.type
_entity_poly.pdbx_seq_one_letter_code
_entity_poly.pdbx_strand_id
1 'polypeptide(L)'
;MHSPTTFAGIDWASRSHAVCVIDQAGSVLERYEVAHDDAGLRHLVRRLTAARVEGVAIERPDGPLVDALLAVELTVVVIASRHVKALRTRYSLAGNKDDRADAYILADVLRTDGHRLRPLLPDTEATVALRALVRARKDLVRTRLRLVQQPSAHLELAFPGAVDLFGDLASPIAQAFLLRFPSAERADWLSPKRMAAWLAAQGYSGRRSGEELHARLVAAPRGRVGDSADAMAAITLSLVRTIGETRRQADALADRIGERLALHPDGHIFTSLPRSGSVRAAALLAEIGDCRERFPTVDSLAGLAGAAPSTRQSGQHLVVTFRYACDKKLRDALIDFAADSRRANPWAADIYQRARADGKRHPHAVRILARAWLGVIWRCWQDRTAYDPSRHQALQRVLLAPAA
;
A
#
# COMPACT_ATOMS: atom_id res chain seq x y z
N MET A 1 -35.53 35.36 -1.45
CA MET A 1 -35.37 34.49 -2.63
C MET A 1 -34.34 33.44 -2.28
N HIS A 2 -34.68 32.17 -2.22
CA HIS A 2 -33.70 31.12 -2.03
C HIS A 2 -32.84 31.06 -3.30
N SER A 3 -31.54 31.26 -3.17
CA SER A 3 -30.62 31.02 -4.29
C SER A 3 -30.79 29.57 -4.75
N PRO A 4 -30.87 29.28 -6.05
CA PRO A 4 -31.03 27.94 -6.53
C PRO A 4 -29.82 27.08 -6.10
N THR A 5 -30.08 25.91 -5.54
CA THR A 5 -29.08 24.91 -5.22
C THR A 5 -28.42 24.42 -6.50
N THR A 6 -27.10 24.48 -6.59
CA THR A 6 -26.35 24.06 -7.77
C THR A 6 -25.31 22.98 -7.42
N PHE A 7 -25.01 22.10 -8.37
CA PHE A 7 -24.09 20.97 -8.22
C PHE A 7 -23.08 21.00 -9.37
N ALA A 8 -21.84 20.61 -9.08
CA ALA A 8 -20.82 20.51 -10.10
C ALA A 8 -20.27 19.08 -10.23
N GLY A 9 -19.93 18.71 -11.45
CA GLY A 9 -19.16 17.50 -11.73
C GLY A 9 -17.92 17.85 -12.52
N ILE A 10 -16.81 17.19 -12.18
CA ILE A 10 -15.51 17.41 -12.81
C ILE A 10 -14.94 16.08 -13.27
N ASP A 11 -14.80 15.92 -14.58
CA ASP A 11 -14.01 14.82 -15.13
C ASP A 11 -12.56 15.22 -15.24
N TRP A 12 -11.71 14.45 -14.56
CA TRP A 12 -10.28 14.72 -14.42
C TRP A 12 -9.48 14.17 -15.60
N ALA A 13 -8.67 15.02 -16.22
CA ALA A 13 -7.62 14.57 -17.13
C ALA A 13 -6.29 15.28 -16.83
N SER A 14 -5.19 14.76 -17.39
CA SER A 14 -3.83 15.23 -17.05
C SER A 14 -3.47 16.61 -17.59
N ARG A 15 -4.21 17.12 -18.58
CA ARG A 15 -3.96 18.42 -19.24
C ARG A 15 -5.06 19.43 -19.00
N SER A 16 -6.30 18.99 -18.96
CA SER A 16 -7.48 19.83 -18.76
C SER A 16 -8.57 19.04 -18.06
N HIS A 17 -9.53 19.72 -17.44
CA HIS A 17 -10.66 19.14 -16.74
C HIS A 17 -11.94 19.64 -17.39
N ALA A 18 -12.84 18.71 -17.72
CA ALA A 18 -14.19 19.06 -18.14
C ALA A 18 -15.04 19.32 -16.89
N VAL A 19 -15.76 20.44 -16.88
CA VAL A 19 -16.60 20.90 -15.77
C VAL A 19 -18.02 21.07 -16.27
N CYS A 20 -18.98 20.58 -15.50
CA CYS A 20 -20.41 20.79 -15.72
C CYS A 20 -21.06 21.25 -14.42
N VAL A 21 -21.76 22.39 -14.46
CA VAL A 21 -22.56 22.91 -13.36
C VAL A 21 -24.05 22.79 -13.75
N ILE A 22 -24.84 22.22 -12.85
CA ILE A 22 -26.27 21.99 -13.05
C ILE A 22 -27.08 22.58 -11.91
N ASP A 23 -28.33 22.88 -12.17
CA ASP A 23 -29.31 23.29 -11.17
C ASP A 23 -29.99 22.07 -10.48
N GLN A 24 -30.91 22.37 -9.57
CA GLN A 24 -31.68 21.36 -8.85
C GLN A 24 -32.61 20.54 -9.77
N ALA A 25 -33.00 21.05 -10.93
CA ALA A 25 -33.79 20.32 -11.93
C ALA A 25 -32.94 19.42 -12.84
N GLY A 26 -31.60 19.53 -12.76
CA GLY A 26 -30.66 18.83 -13.63
C GLY A 26 -30.38 19.55 -14.94
N SER A 27 -30.85 20.79 -15.09
CA SER A 27 -30.57 21.62 -16.27
C SER A 27 -29.13 22.16 -16.19
N VAL A 28 -28.44 22.12 -17.32
CA VAL A 28 -27.07 22.60 -17.41
C VAL A 28 -27.05 24.14 -17.38
N LEU A 29 -26.39 24.69 -16.37
CA LEU A 29 -26.14 26.12 -16.24
C LEU A 29 -24.86 26.52 -16.97
N GLU A 30 -23.79 25.72 -16.79
CA GLU A 30 -22.48 25.98 -17.38
C GLU A 30 -21.78 24.70 -17.77
N ARG A 31 -21.02 24.78 -18.89
CA ARG A 31 -20.04 23.79 -19.31
C ARG A 31 -18.79 24.48 -19.75
N TYR A 32 -17.65 24.05 -19.25
CA TYR A 32 -16.35 24.63 -19.63
C TYR A 32 -15.20 23.66 -19.35
N GLU A 33 -14.05 23.97 -19.90
CA GLU A 33 -12.81 23.27 -19.61
C GLU A 33 -11.83 24.19 -18.92
N VAL A 34 -11.03 23.64 -18.01
CA VAL A 34 -9.95 24.36 -17.34
C VAL A 34 -8.63 23.61 -17.50
N ALA A 35 -7.54 24.33 -17.69
CA ALA A 35 -6.23 23.74 -17.76
C ALA A 35 -5.81 23.16 -16.40
N HIS A 36 -5.01 22.07 -16.42
CA HIS A 36 -4.42 21.50 -15.21
C HIS A 36 -3.13 22.25 -14.85
N ASP A 37 -3.25 23.53 -14.59
CA ASP A 37 -2.19 24.40 -14.10
C ASP A 37 -2.75 25.31 -12.99
N ASP A 38 -1.87 26.02 -12.34
CA ASP A 38 -2.21 26.86 -11.20
C ASP A 38 -3.23 27.98 -11.57
N ALA A 39 -3.14 28.54 -12.76
CA ALA A 39 -4.10 29.56 -13.24
C ALA A 39 -5.49 28.95 -13.50
N GLY A 40 -5.53 27.77 -14.13
CA GLY A 40 -6.76 27.03 -14.38
C GLY A 40 -7.45 26.58 -13.10
N LEU A 41 -6.71 26.06 -12.12
CA LEU A 41 -7.27 25.66 -10.83
C LEU A 41 -7.83 26.88 -10.06
N ARG A 42 -7.12 28.01 -10.01
CA ARG A 42 -7.65 29.26 -9.43
C ARG A 42 -8.90 29.76 -10.18
N HIS A 43 -8.91 29.65 -11.50
CA HIS A 43 -10.07 30.01 -12.30
C HIS A 43 -11.29 29.13 -11.97
N LEU A 44 -11.08 27.81 -11.91
CA LEU A 44 -12.10 26.84 -11.53
C LEU A 44 -12.72 27.17 -10.15
N VAL A 45 -11.87 27.33 -9.13
CA VAL A 45 -12.33 27.63 -7.77
C VAL A 45 -13.17 28.90 -7.74
N ARG A 46 -12.72 29.99 -8.39
CA ARG A 46 -13.50 31.24 -8.46
C ARG A 46 -14.87 31.05 -9.12
N ARG A 47 -14.94 30.26 -10.22
CA ARG A 47 -16.23 30.01 -10.91
C ARG A 47 -17.18 29.19 -10.07
N LEU A 48 -16.71 28.12 -9.44
CA LEU A 48 -17.54 27.26 -8.59
C LEU A 48 -18.04 28.02 -7.34
N THR A 49 -17.17 28.86 -6.73
CA THR A 49 -17.57 29.71 -5.61
C THR A 49 -18.60 30.76 -6.05
N ALA A 50 -18.40 31.41 -7.20
CA ALA A 50 -19.37 32.37 -7.76
C ALA A 50 -20.72 31.72 -8.09
N ALA A 51 -20.70 30.48 -8.61
CA ALA A 51 -21.90 29.69 -8.88
C ALA A 51 -22.57 29.12 -7.61
N ARG A 52 -21.94 29.31 -6.43
CA ARG A 52 -22.43 28.83 -5.11
C ARG A 52 -22.79 27.35 -5.13
N VAL A 53 -21.94 26.52 -5.71
CA VAL A 53 -22.21 25.08 -5.76
C VAL A 53 -22.25 24.48 -4.35
N GLU A 54 -23.27 23.68 -4.06
CA GLU A 54 -23.40 22.97 -2.79
C GLU A 54 -22.35 21.87 -2.63
N GLY A 55 -21.94 21.25 -3.76
CA GLY A 55 -20.90 20.24 -3.78
C GLY A 55 -20.36 19.96 -5.17
N VAL A 56 -19.21 19.32 -5.19
CA VAL A 56 -18.47 18.93 -6.39
C VAL A 56 -18.26 17.43 -6.39
N ALA A 57 -18.68 16.75 -7.45
CA ALA A 57 -18.39 15.33 -7.68
C ALA A 57 -17.17 15.16 -8.59
N ILE A 58 -16.27 14.25 -8.22
CA ILE A 58 -15.04 13.95 -8.95
C ILE A 58 -14.70 12.46 -8.88
N GLU A 59 -13.95 11.93 -9.86
CA GLU A 59 -13.56 10.52 -9.84
C GLU A 59 -12.34 10.20 -8.94
N ARG A 60 -11.45 11.14 -8.72
CA ARG A 60 -10.21 10.96 -7.95
C ARG A 60 -10.27 11.62 -6.59
N PRO A 61 -9.79 10.93 -5.53
CA PRO A 61 -9.81 11.46 -4.17
C PRO A 61 -8.59 12.33 -3.83
N ASP A 62 -7.64 12.53 -4.73
CA ASP A 62 -6.34 13.13 -4.48
C ASP A 62 -5.83 14.00 -5.64
N GLY A 63 -4.85 14.82 -5.33
CA GLY A 63 -4.14 15.65 -6.28
C GLY A 63 -4.51 17.14 -6.21
N PRO A 64 -3.74 18.01 -6.94
CA PRO A 64 -3.84 19.46 -6.82
C PRO A 64 -5.24 20.04 -7.03
N LEU A 65 -6.05 19.38 -7.87
CA LEU A 65 -7.44 19.78 -8.08
C LEU A 65 -8.29 19.61 -6.83
N VAL A 66 -8.19 18.43 -6.18
CA VAL A 66 -8.94 18.15 -4.94
C VAL A 66 -8.46 19.05 -3.81
N ASP A 67 -7.14 19.24 -3.69
CA ASP A 67 -6.55 20.13 -2.69
C ASP A 67 -7.05 21.57 -2.84
N ALA A 68 -7.14 22.09 -4.09
CA ALA A 68 -7.65 23.42 -4.37
C ALA A 68 -9.13 23.58 -4.01
N LEU A 69 -9.96 22.54 -4.23
CA LEU A 69 -11.38 22.56 -3.86
C LEU A 69 -11.57 22.51 -2.34
N LEU A 70 -10.81 21.66 -1.64
CA LEU A 70 -10.87 21.53 -0.18
C LEU A 70 -10.35 22.80 0.53
N ALA A 71 -9.34 23.46 -0.04
CA ALA A 71 -8.77 24.69 0.53
C ALA A 71 -9.79 25.86 0.63
N VAL A 72 -10.86 25.82 -0.15
CA VAL A 72 -11.95 26.78 -0.10
C VAL A 72 -13.25 26.20 0.50
N GLU A 73 -13.10 25.12 1.26
CA GLU A 73 -14.18 24.43 2.00
C GLU A 73 -15.33 23.93 1.13
N LEU A 74 -15.10 23.72 -0.16
CA LEU A 74 -16.10 23.09 -1.02
C LEU A 74 -16.31 21.63 -0.64
N THR A 75 -17.55 21.20 -0.57
CA THR A 75 -17.92 19.79 -0.36
C THR A 75 -17.53 18.99 -1.58
N VAL A 76 -16.52 18.12 -1.45
CA VAL A 76 -16.06 17.22 -2.52
C VAL A 76 -16.59 15.81 -2.27
N VAL A 77 -17.19 15.19 -3.29
CA VAL A 77 -17.68 13.81 -3.26
C VAL A 77 -16.96 12.99 -4.31
N VAL A 78 -16.39 11.87 -3.90
CA VAL A 78 -15.64 10.99 -4.82
C VAL A 78 -16.54 9.86 -5.31
N ILE A 79 -16.71 9.79 -6.63
CA ILE A 79 -17.49 8.75 -7.32
C ILE A 79 -16.54 7.89 -8.15
N ALA A 80 -16.38 6.63 -7.77
CA ALA A 80 -15.42 5.75 -8.44
C ALA A 80 -15.75 5.58 -9.94
N SER A 81 -14.73 5.63 -10.80
CA SER A 81 -14.82 5.52 -12.27
C SER A 81 -15.68 4.34 -12.77
N ARG A 82 -15.66 3.21 -12.02
CA ARG A 82 -16.53 2.06 -12.33
C ARG A 82 -18.03 2.38 -12.19
N HIS A 83 -18.40 3.26 -11.26
CA HIS A 83 -19.79 3.69 -11.07
C HIS A 83 -20.20 4.65 -12.19
N VAL A 84 -19.34 5.62 -12.54
CA VAL A 84 -19.58 6.51 -13.69
C VAL A 84 -19.75 5.68 -14.96
N LYS A 85 -18.87 4.72 -15.22
CA LYS A 85 -19.00 3.81 -16.38
C LYS A 85 -20.31 3.03 -16.38
N ALA A 86 -20.76 2.53 -15.24
CA ALA A 86 -22.03 1.81 -15.13
C ALA A 86 -23.25 2.71 -15.37
N LEU A 87 -23.13 3.99 -15.05
CA LEU A 87 -24.20 4.97 -15.20
C LEU A 87 -24.31 5.56 -16.61
N ARG A 88 -23.26 5.48 -17.44
CA ARG A 88 -23.30 5.99 -18.84
C ARG A 88 -24.48 5.45 -19.61
N THR A 89 -24.83 4.18 -19.46
CA THR A 89 -25.98 3.55 -20.14
C THR A 89 -27.33 4.12 -19.70
N ARG A 90 -27.42 4.74 -18.52
CA ARG A 90 -28.64 5.46 -18.06
C ARG A 90 -28.85 6.77 -18.83
N TYR A 91 -27.76 7.41 -19.26
CA TYR A 91 -27.79 8.73 -19.91
C TYR A 91 -27.67 8.68 -21.44
N SER A 92 -27.15 7.57 -21.98
CA SER A 92 -27.04 7.38 -23.44
C SER A 92 -27.06 5.90 -23.80
N LEU A 93 -27.89 5.52 -24.77
CA LEU A 93 -27.93 4.14 -25.29
C LEU A 93 -26.64 3.74 -25.99
N ALA A 94 -25.88 4.70 -26.56
CA ALA A 94 -24.62 4.45 -27.24
C ALA A 94 -23.45 4.21 -26.30
N GLY A 95 -23.53 4.67 -25.04
CA GLY A 95 -22.50 4.47 -24.01
C GLY A 95 -21.10 5.02 -24.35
N ASN A 96 -21.03 5.94 -25.32
CA ASN A 96 -19.76 6.54 -25.76
C ASN A 96 -19.09 7.29 -24.61
N LYS A 97 -17.75 7.21 -24.55
CA LYS A 97 -16.96 8.01 -23.64
C LYS A 97 -16.85 9.44 -24.18
N ASP A 98 -17.37 10.39 -23.39
CA ASP A 98 -17.22 11.82 -23.62
C ASP A 98 -16.98 12.48 -22.25
N ASP A 99 -15.86 13.17 -22.10
CA ASP A 99 -15.44 13.79 -20.84
C ASP A 99 -16.45 14.85 -20.38
N ARG A 100 -17.16 15.52 -21.31
CA ARG A 100 -18.26 16.46 -20.98
C ARG A 100 -19.50 15.74 -20.47
N ALA A 101 -19.81 14.56 -21.03
CA ALA A 101 -20.89 13.72 -20.54
C ALA A 101 -20.58 13.12 -19.18
N ASP A 102 -19.33 12.69 -18.95
CA ASP A 102 -18.88 12.18 -17.66
C ASP A 102 -18.95 13.26 -16.55
N ALA A 103 -18.57 14.51 -16.86
CA ALA A 103 -18.74 15.63 -15.93
C ALA A 103 -20.22 15.88 -15.60
N TYR A 104 -21.13 15.81 -16.58
CA TYR A 104 -22.57 15.90 -16.32
C TYR A 104 -23.08 14.76 -15.45
N ILE A 105 -22.70 13.51 -15.75
CA ILE A 105 -23.07 12.33 -14.95
C ILE A 105 -22.65 12.48 -13.51
N LEU A 106 -21.42 12.96 -13.26
CA LEU A 106 -20.91 13.23 -11.92
C LEU A 106 -21.77 14.25 -11.18
N ALA A 107 -22.10 15.38 -11.82
CA ALA A 107 -22.96 16.41 -11.24
C ALA A 107 -24.37 15.89 -10.93
N ASP A 108 -24.98 15.14 -11.86
CA ASP A 108 -26.33 14.64 -11.71
C ASP A 108 -26.44 13.53 -10.64
N VAL A 109 -25.43 12.66 -10.53
CA VAL A 109 -25.35 11.67 -9.44
C VAL A 109 -25.22 12.37 -8.08
N LEU A 110 -24.44 13.43 -7.98
CA LEU A 110 -24.36 14.21 -6.75
C LEU A 110 -25.71 14.84 -6.40
N ARG A 111 -26.40 15.39 -7.38
CA ARG A 111 -27.73 15.98 -7.21
C ARG A 111 -28.78 14.95 -6.76
N THR A 112 -28.82 13.77 -7.40
CA THR A 112 -29.87 12.75 -7.15
C THR A 112 -29.58 11.86 -5.95
N ASP A 113 -28.33 11.47 -5.76
CA ASP A 113 -27.89 10.50 -4.75
C ASP A 113 -26.98 11.09 -3.66
N GLY A 114 -26.78 12.41 -3.64
CA GLY A 114 -25.89 13.09 -2.68
C GLY A 114 -26.16 12.71 -1.23
N HIS A 115 -27.42 12.50 -0.85
CA HIS A 115 -27.81 12.05 0.49
C HIS A 115 -27.29 10.67 0.89
N ARG A 116 -26.85 9.85 -0.07
CA ARG A 116 -26.25 8.52 0.12
C ARG A 116 -24.73 8.55 0.02
N LEU A 117 -24.17 9.61 -0.54
CA LEU A 117 -22.74 9.77 -0.75
C LEU A 117 -22.12 10.45 0.47
N ARG A 118 -20.88 10.15 0.72
CA ARG A 118 -20.14 10.77 1.83
C ARG A 118 -19.16 11.78 1.27
N PRO A 119 -19.10 12.99 1.83
CA PRO A 119 -18.06 13.94 1.52
C PRO A 119 -16.67 13.37 1.76
N LEU A 120 -15.73 13.80 0.94
CA LEU A 120 -14.31 13.53 1.14
C LEU A 120 -13.85 14.30 2.37
N LEU A 121 -13.46 13.57 3.41
CA LEU A 121 -12.86 14.13 4.60
C LEU A 121 -11.34 13.94 4.50
N PRO A 122 -10.57 15.04 4.38
CA PRO A 122 -9.12 14.96 4.23
C PRO A 122 -8.46 14.50 5.53
N ASP A 123 -7.33 13.83 5.37
CA ASP A 123 -6.40 13.61 6.48
C ASP A 123 -5.52 14.86 6.66
N THR A 124 -4.86 14.98 7.82
CA THR A 124 -3.91 16.05 8.04
C THR A 124 -2.70 15.95 7.10
N GLU A 125 -2.02 17.07 6.87
CA GLU A 125 -0.75 17.15 6.14
C GLU A 125 0.29 16.13 6.65
N ALA A 126 0.33 15.93 7.97
CA ALA A 126 1.24 14.96 8.59
C ALA A 126 0.96 13.52 8.11
N THR A 127 -0.32 13.12 8.07
CA THR A 127 -0.75 11.82 7.57
C THR A 127 -0.53 11.70 6.05
N VAL A 128 -0.81 12.73 5.29
CA VAL A 128 -0.60 12.75 3.83
C VAL A 128 0.89 12.56 3.51
N ALA A 129 1.78 13.30 4.17
CA ALA A 129 3.22 13.17 4.01
C ALA A 129 3.73 11.79 4.42
N LEU A 130 3.26 11.25 5.56
CA LEU A 130 3.60 9.91 6.03
C LEU A 130 3.16 8.85 5.00
N ARG A 131 1.97 8.98 4.45
CA ARG A 131 1.41 8.09 3.42
C ARG A 131 2.26 8.09 2.15
N ALA A 132 2.71 9.24 1.69
CA ALA A 132 3.59 9.35 0.53
C ALA A 132 4.91 8.58 0.75
N LEU A 133 5.56 8.76 1.90
CA LEU A 133 6.81 8.06 2.25
C LEU A 133 6.62 6.55 2.35
N VAL A 134 5.57 6.09 3.03
CA VAL A 134 5.26 4.66 3.19
C VAL A 134 5.03 3.99 1.82
N ARG A 135 4.27 4.63 0.95
CA ARG A 135 3.99 4.12 -0.40
C ARG A 135 5.25 4.09 -1.26
N ALA A 136 6.04 5.16 -1.27
CA ALA A 136 7.31 5.22 -2.00
C ALA A 136 8.27 4.13 -1.54
N ARG A 137 8.43 3.94 -0.22
CA ARG A 137 9.24 2.85 0.33
C ARG A 137 8.75 1.47 -0.12
N LYS A 138 7.43 1.23 -0.07
CA LYS A 138 6.83 -0.05 -0.50
C LYS A 138 7.09 -0.32 -1.99
N ASP A 139 7.07 0.70 -2.82
CA ASP A 139 7.35 0.59 -4.25
C ASP A 139 8.84 0.28 -4.50
N LEU A 140 9.78 0.90 -3.75
CA LEU A 140 11.20 0.54 -3.80
C LEU A 140 11.45 -0.91 -3.38
N VAL A 141 10.80 -1.39 -2.31
CA VAL A 141 10.91 -2.80 -1.89
C VAL A 141 10.38 -3.74 -2.97
N ARG A 142 9.26 -3.43 -3.61
CA ARG A 142 8.72 -4.21 -4.74
C ARG A 142 9.65 -4.19 -5.95
N THR A 143 10.22 -3.04 -6.27
CA THR A 143 11.21 -2.89 -7.35
C THR A 143 12.44 -3.73 -7.07
N ARG A 144 12.97 -3.71 -5.85
CA ARG A 144 14.09 -4.57 -5.45
C ARG A 144 13.79 -6.06 -5.68
N LEU A 145 12.60 -6.54 -5.30
CA LEU A 145 12.20 -7.94 -5.53
C LEU A 145 12.16 -8.33 -7.01
N ARG A 146 11.75 -7.41 -7.87
CA ARG A 146 11.77 -7.63 -9.33
C ARG A 146 13.20 -7.62 -9.89
N LEU A 147 14.03 -6.70 -9.40
CA LEU A 147 15.42 -6.58 -9.82
C LEU A 147 16.26 -7.82 -9.51
N VAL A 148 15.89 -8.66 -8.56
CA VAL A 148 16.63 -9.89 -8.21
C VAL A 148 16.51 -10.97 -9.30
N GLN A 149 15.45 -10.99 -10.07
CA GLN A 149 15.24 -12.03 -11.10
C GLN A 149 16.24 -11.90 -12.26
N GLN A 150 16.56 -10.69 -12.68
CA GLN A 150 17.52 -10.46 -13.77
C GLN A 150 18.95 -10.89 -13.39
N PRO A 151 19.52 -10.54 -12.24
CA PRO A 151 20.79 -11.08 -11.78
C PRO A 151 20.80 -12.61 -11.62
N SER A 152 19.73 -13.24 -11.17
CA SER A 152 19.67 -14.70 -11.10
C SER A 152 19.90 -15.33 -12.48
N ALA A 153 19.11 -14.92 -13.47
CA ALA A 153 19.25 -15.43 -14.84
C ALA A 153 20.63 -15.09 -15.47
N HIS A 154 21.17 -13.91 -15.16
CA HIS A 154 22.52 -13.53 -15.60
C HIS A 154 23.61 -14.41 -14.97
N LEU A 155 23.53 -14.66 -13.66
CA LEU A 155 24.51 -15.47 -12.92
C LEU A 155 24.46 -16.95 -13.31
N GLU A 156 23.32 -17.51 -13.69
CA GLU A 156 23.21 -18.85 -14.22
C GLU A 156 24.14 -19.09 -15.43
N LEU A 157 24.37 -18.04 -16.23
CA LEU A 157 25.24 -18.10 -17.39
C LEU A 157 26.68 -17.64 -17.06
N ALA A 158 26.82 -16.60 -16.26
CA ALA A 158 28.08 -15.90 -16.02
C ALA A 158 28.87 -16.53 -14.86
N PHE A 159 28.19 -16.87 -13.77
CA PHE A 159 28.81 -17.38 -12.53
C PHE A 159 27.81 -18.26 -11.74
N PRO A 160 27.50 -19.48 -12.23
CA PRO A 160 26.50 -20.35 -11.63
C PRO A 160 26.71 -20.66 -10.16
N GLY A 161 27.97 -20.80 -9.71
CA GLY A 161 28.30 -21.07 -8.31
C GLY A 161 27.85 -20.01 -7.30
N ALA A 162 27.56 -18.80 -7.78
CA ALA A 162 27.10 -17.71 -6.91
C ALA A 162 25.57 -17.64 -6.74
N VAL A 163 24.78 -18.29 -7.61
CA VAL A 163 23.31 -18.16 -7.65
C VAL A 163 22.66 -18.48 -6.32
N ASP A 164 22.93 -19.65 -5.76
CA ASP A 164 22.31 -20.13 -4.51
C ASP A 164 23.31 -20.20 -3.35
N LEU A 165 24.43 -19.52 -3.46
CA LEU A 165 25.50 -19.59 -2.44
C LEU A 165 24.98 -19.14 -1.07
N PHE A 166 24.26 -18.01 -1.02
CA PHE A 166 23.72 -17.41 0.21
C PHE A 166 22.19 -17.49 0.35
N GLY A 167 21.49 -18.10 -0.59
CA GLY A 167 20.05 -18.31 -0.56
C GLY A 167 19.18 -17.10 -0.95
N ASP A 168 19.67 -15.86 -0.82
CA ASP A 168 19.00 -14.63 -1.28
C ASP A 168 20.02 -13.67 -1.89
N LEU A 169 19.93 -13.44 -3.20
CA LEU A 169 20.80 -12.50 -3.92
C LEU A 169 20.64 -11.03 -3.47
N ALA A 170 19.48 -10.69 -2.90
CA ALA A 170 19.25 -9.36 -2.34
C ALA A 170 19.85 -9.18 -0.94
N SER A 171 20.37 -10.24 -0.34
CA SER A 171 20.99 -10.15 1.01
C SER A 171 22.29 -9.35 0.98
N PRO A 172 22.62 -8.65 2.09
CA PRO A 172 23.88 -7.91 2.19
C PRO A 172 25.12 -8.75 1.90
N ILE A 173 25.13 -9.98 2.38
CA ILE A 173 26.28 -10.88 2.20
C ILE A 173 26.44 -11.33 0.75
N ALA A 174 25.34 -11.65 0.04
CA ALA A 174 25.39 -12.00 -1.37
C ALA A 174 25.88 -10.82 -2.22
N GLN A 175 25.39 -9.62 -1.92
CA GLN A 175 25.82 -8.40 -2.61
C GLN A 175 27.31 -8.11 -2.34
N ALA A 176 27.77 -8.20 -1.08
CA ALA A 176 29.17 -8.00 -0.72
C ALA A 176 30.07 -9.03 -1.43
N PHE A 177 29.62 -10.28 -1.52
CA PHE A 177 30.32 -11.34 -2.24
C PHE A 177 30.47 -11.01 -3.73
N LEU A 178 29.38 -10.72 -4.41
CA LEU A 178 29.38 -10.42 -5.86
C LEU A 178 30.11 -9.11 -6.20
N LEU A 179 30.09 -8.12 -5.31
CA LEU A 179 30.90 -6.92 -5.47
C LEU A 179 32.40 -7.20 -5.40
N ARG A 180 32.82 -8.16 -4.55
CA ARG A 180 34.22 -8.55 -4.39
C ARG A 180 34.64 -9.59 -5.41
N PHE A 181 33.78 -10.54 -5.74
CA PHE A 181 34.01 -11.69 -6.61
C PHE A 181 32.94 -11.75 -7.71
N PRO A 182 32.98 -10.88 -8.73
CA PRO A 182 31.93 -10.80 -9.75
C PRO A 182 31.97 -11.90 -10.81
N SER A 183 32.99 -12.77 -10.79
CA SER A 183 33.14 -13.92 -11.70
C SER A 183 33.81 -15.10 -10.99
N ALA A 184 33.72 -16.29 -11.59
CA ALA A 184 34.38 -17.48 -11.09
C ALA A 184 35.90 -17.30 -11.02
N GLU A 185 36.52 -16.66 -12.00
CA GLU A 185 37.96 -16.39 -12.05
C GLU A 185 38.39 -15.51 -10.86
N ARG A 186 37.62 -14.47 -10.54
CA ARG A 186 37.89 -13.63 -9.35
C ARG A 186 37.71 -14.39 -8.04
N ALA A 187 36.80 -15.40 -8.03
CA ALA A 187 36.56 -16.24 -6.87
C ALA A 187 37.61 -17.37 -6.71
N ASP A 188 38.41 -17.70 -7.73
CA ASP A 188 39.53 -18.68 -7.64
C ASP A 188 40.56 -18.34 -6.57
N TRP A 189 40.65 -17.06 -6.19
CA TRP A 189 41.47 -16.64 -5.05
C TRP A 189 41.02 -17.25 -3.71
N LEU A 190 39.77 -17.65 -3.58
CA LEU A 190 39.20 -18.21 -2.36
C LEU A 190 39.72 -19.64 -2.15
N SER A 191 40.14 -19.91 -0.91
CA SER A 191 40.31 -21.26 -0.32
C SER A 191 39.28 -21.38 0.80
N PRO A 192 39.05 -22.59 1.36
CA PRO A 192 38.14 -22.76 2.51
C PRO A 192 38.49 -21.77 3.66
N LYS A 193 39.78 -21.63 3.97
CA LYS A 193 40.29 -20.73 5.01
C LYS A 193 40.03 -19.27 4.68
N ARG A 194 40.26 -18.85 3.42
CA ARG A 194 40.02 -17.47 2.96
C ARG A 194 38.53 -17.16 2.91
N MET A 195 37.70 -18.10 2.50
CA MET A 195 36.24 -17.98 2.54
C MET A 195 35.76 -17.76 3.99
N ALA A 196 36.19 -18.58 4.92
CA ALA A 196 35.84 -18.44 6.34
C ALA A 196 36.27 -17.09 6.91
N ALA A 197 37.52 -16.64 6.63
CA ALA A 197 38.03 -15.34 7.07
C ALA A 197 37.19 -14.16 6.45
N TRP A 198 36.86 -14.25 5.16
CA TRP A 198 36.04 -13.23 4.51
C TRP A 198 34.62 -13.18 5.09
N LEU A 199 33.99 -14.32 5.35
CA LEU A 199 32.67 -14.40 5.98
C LEU A 199 32.67 -13.79 7.39
N ALA A 200 33.70 -14.09 8.18
CA ALA A 200 33.88 -13.51 9.52
C ALA A 200 34.02 -11.98 9.45
N ALA A 201 34.81 -11.47 8.51
CA ALA A 201 34.98 -10.03 8.30
C ALA A 201 33.67 -9.32 7.84
N GLN A 202 32.75 -10.06 7.18
CA GLN A 202 31.44 -9.55 6.81
C GLN A 202 30.35 -9.74 7.89
N GLY A 203 30.70 -10.28 9.06
CA GLY A 203 29.72 -10.57 10.12
C GLY A 203 28.66 -11.60 9.71
N TYR A 204 29.04 -12.59 8.90
CA TYR A 204 28.10 -13.60 8.41
C TYR A 204 27.53 -14.43 9.55
N SER A 205 26.20 -14.42 9.69
CA SER A 205 25.44 -15.15 10.71
C SER A 205 24.67 -16.35 10.16
N GLY A 206 24.94 -16.75 8.93
CA GLY A 206 24.27 -17.89 8.31
C GLY A 206 24.72 -19.23 8.89
N ARG A 207 23.98 -20.30 8.58
CA ARG A 207 24.19 -21.64 9.15
C ARG A 207 25.32 -22.42 8.50
N ARG A 208 25.76 -22.04 7.27
CA ARG A 208 26.78 -22.77 6.50
C ARG A 208 28.16 -22.29 6.85
N SER A 209 29.11 -23.22 7.00
CA SER A 209 30.53 -22.89 7.22
C SER A 209 31.18 -22.32 5.95
N GLY A 210 32.34 -21.66 6.12
CA GLY A 210 33.15 -21.21 4.99
C GLY A 210 33.63 -22.36 4.10
N GLU A 211 33.86 -23.53 4.67
CA GLU A 211 34.25 -24.74 3.98
C GLU A 211 33.11 -25.29 3.09
N GLU A 212 31.90 -25.38 3.66
CA GLU A 212 30.70 -25.80 2.91
C GLU A 212 30.38 -24.84 1.76
N LEU A 213 30.46 -23.52 1.98
CA LEU A 213 30.21 -22.53 0.94
C LEU A 213 31.28 -22.58 -0.16
N HIS A 214 32.56 -22.78 0.21
CA HIS A 214 33.64 -22.96 -0.75
C HIS A 214 33.45 -24.25 -1.57
N ALA A 215 33.14 -25.37 -0.93
CA ALA A 215 32.89 -26.63 -1.62
C ALA A 215 31.73 -26.51 -2.64
N ARG A 216 30.65 -25.81 -2.28
CA ARG A 216 29.55 -25.53 -3.22
C ARG A 216 29.97 -24.67 -4.39
N LEU A 217 30.77 -23.64 -4.14
CA LEU A 217 31.28 -22.74 -5.16
C LEU A 217 32.13 -23.51 -6.20
N VAL A 218 33.01 -24.37 -5.73
CA VAL A 218 33.92 -25.18 -6.59
C VAL A 218 33.18 -26.30 -7.32
N ALA A 219 32.15 -26.88 -6.72
CA ALA A 219 31.35 -27.95 -7.33
C ALA A 219 30.44 -27.46 -8.48
N ALA A 220 30.16 -26.16 -8.53
CA ALA A 220 29.30 -25.58 -9.56
C ALA A 220 30.03 -25.42 -10.90
N PRO A 221 29.32 -25.40 -12.04
CA PRO A 221 29.89 -25.04 -13.32
C PRO A 221 30.57 -23.64 -13.26
N ARG A 222 31.68 -23.48 -13.97
CA ARG A 222 32.45 -22.23 -13.90
C ARG A 222 31.76 -21.02 -14.57
N GLY A 223 30.86 -21.28 -15.51
CA GLY A 223 30.24 -20.23 -16.33
C GLY A 223 31.14 -19.79 -17.50
N ARG A 224 31.06 -18.53 -17.88
CA ARG A 224 31.86 -17.95 -18.98
C ARG A 224 33.28 -17.63 -18.52
N VAL A 225 34.25 -17.82 -19.44
CA VAL A 225 35.69 -17.57 -19.23
C VAL A 225 36.27 -16.70 -20.32
N GLY A 226 37.45 -16.12 -20.10
CA GLY A 226 38.14 -15.25 -21.06
C GLY A 226 37.46 -13.86 -21.20
N ASP A 227 37.61 -13.21 -22.34
CA ASP A 227 37.12 -11.83 -22.61
C ASP A 227 35.62 -11.70 -22.33
N SER A 228 34.83 -12.74 -22.54
CA SER A 228 33.41 -12.74 -22.20
C SER A 228 33.17 -12.71 -20.68
N ALA A 229 34.08 -13.25 -19.86
CA ALA A 229 33.96 -13.23 -18.40
C ALA A 229 34.12 -11.81 -17.83
N ASP A 230 35.00 -10.99 -18.38
CA ASP A 230 35.16 -9.59 -17.95
C ASP A 230 33.90 -8.77 -18.25
N ALA A 231 33.32 -8.93 -19.43
CA ALA A 231 32.04 -8.29 -19.77
C ALA A 231 30.91 -8.74 -18.83
N MET A 232 30.83 -10.05 -18.54
CA MET A 232 29.84 -10.59 -17.61
C MET A 232 30.06 -10.10 -16.16
N ALA A 233 31.32 -9.99 -15.73
CA ALA A 233 31.66 -9.44 -14.41
C ALA A 233 31.22 -7.96 -14.30
N ALA A 234 31.40 -7.16 -15.33
CA ALA A 234 30.94 -5.77 -15.37
C ALA A 234 29.41 -5.68 -15.28
N ILE A 235 28.67 -6.56 -15.96
CA ILE A 235 27.22 -6.66 -15.86
C ILE A 235 26.80 -7.07 -14.44
N THR A 236 27.45 -8.10 -13.84
CA THR A 236 27.21 -8.52 -12.46
C THR A 236 27.34 -7.33 -11.50
N LEU A 237 28.44 -6.58 -11.58
CA LEU A 237 28.68 -5.41 -10.75
C LEU A 237 27.60 -4.34 -10.92
N SER A 238 27.15 -4.07 -12.15
CA SER A 238 26.09 -3.10 -12.43
C SER A 238 24.77 -3.51 -11.77
N LEU A 239 24.36 -4.77 -11.99
CA LEU A 239 23.10 -5.31 -11.44
C LEU A 239 23.11 -5.31 -9.90
N VAL A 240 24.20 -5.76 -9.28
CA VAL A 240 24.31 -5.81 -7.82
C VAL A 240 24.32 -4.41 -7.20
N ARG A 241 25.01 -3.44 -7.82
CA ARG A 241 25.00 -2.04 -7.38
C ARG A 241 23.59 -1.44 -7.44
N THR A 242 22.84 -1.72 -8.49
CA THR A 242 21.44 -1.25 -8.62
C THR A 242 20.53 -1.80 -7.52
N ILE A 243 20.65 -3.09 -7.19
CA ILE A 243 19.90 -3.69 -6.07
C ILE A 243 20.32 -3.04 -4.74
N GLY A 244 21.63 -2.87 -4.53
CA GLY A 244 22.18 -2.26 -3.31
C GLY A 244 21.71 -0.81 -3.14
N GLU A 245 21.69 -0.02 -4.22
CA GLU A 245 21.18 1.36 -4.19
C GLU A 245 19.68 1.39 -3.86
N THR A 246 18.88 0.57 -4.55
CA THR A 246 17.45 0.49 -4.27
C THR A 246 17.16 0.15 -2.80
N ARG A 247 17.98 -0.70 -2.18
CA ARG A 247 17.88 -1.03 -0.76
C ARG A 247 18.24 0.19 0.10
N ARG A 248 19.37 0.86 -0.16
CA ARG A 248 19.77 2.05 0.59
C ARG A 248 18.69 3.13 0.59
N GLN A 249 18.07 3.37 -0.56
CA GLN A 249 16.97 4.33 -0.68
C GLN A 249 15.74 3.89 0.12
N ALA A 250 15.39 2.59 0.10
CA ALA A 250 14.30 2.06 0.89
C ALA A 250 14.57 2.17 2.41
N ASP A 251 15.81 1.96 2.84
CA ASP A 251 16.23 2.08 4.24
C ASP A 251 16.22 3.56 4.67
N ALA A 252 16.72 4.49 3.85
CA ALA A 252 16.65 5.93 4.12
C ALA A 252 15.20 6.44 4.24
N LEU A 253 14.28 5.92 3.42
CA LEU A 253 12.85 6.22 3.59
C LEU A 253 12.28 5.61 4.88
N ALA A 254 12.79 4.45 5.34
CA ALA A 254 12.37 3.86 6.61
C ALA A 254 12.74 4.73 7.80
N ASP A 255 13.93 5.34 7.79
CA ASP A 255 14.38 6.27 8.84
C ASP A 255 13.48 7.51 8.88
N ARG A 256 13.22 8.13 7.72
CA ARG A 256 12.30 9.27 7.62
C ARG A 256 10.87 8.93 8.06
N ILE A 257 10.41 7.73 7.76
CA ILE A 257 9.10 7.23 8.22
C ILE A 257 9.09 7.15 9.74
N GLY A 258 10.16 6.64 10.37
CA GLY A 258 10.31 6.56 11.81
C GLY A 258 10.25 7.95 12.48
N GLU A 259 10.99 8.92 11.95
CA GLU A 259 11.00 10.31 12.42
C GLU A 259 9.60 10.95 12.33
N ARG A 260 8.95 10.83 11.18
CA ARG A 260 7.60 11.38 10.98
C ARG A 260 6.55 10.73 11.84
N LEU A 261 6.64 9.40 12.03
CA LEU A 261 5.74 8.67 12.90
C LEU A 261 5.88 9.09 14.37
N ALA A 262 7.11 9.31 14.84
CA ALA A 262 7.38 9.76 16.21
C ALA A 262 6.80 11.15 16.51
N LEU A 263 6.73 12.02 15.49
CA LEU A 263 6.15 13.35 15.59
C LEU A 263 4.63 13.36 15.35
N HIS A 264 4.05 12.28 14.86
CA HIS A 264 2.64 12.23 14.54
C HIS A 264 1.78 12.04 15.81
N PRO A 265 0.69 12.83 16.03
CA PRO A 265 -0.14 12.73 17.23
C PRO A 265 -0.66 11.31 17.51
N ASP A 266 -1.02 10.57 16.48
CA ASP A 266 -1.51 9.20 16.59
C ASP A 266 -0.42 8.12 16.51
N GLY A 267 0.86 8.51 16.34
CA GLY A 267 1.98 7.57 16.16
C GLY A 267 2.09 6.57 17.31
N HIS A 268 1.91 7.03 18.55
CA HIS A 268 1.98 6.21 19.76
C HIS A 268 0.94 5.09 19.79
N ILE A 269 -0.24 5.28 19.17
CA ILE A 269 -1.30 4.27 19.10
C ILE A 269 -0.84 3.07 18.29
N PHE A 270 -0.26 3.31 17.13
CA PHE A 270 0.13 2.25 16.21
C PHE A 270 1.46 1.59 16.57
N THR A 271 2.36 2.32 17.22
CA THR A 271 3.62 1.75 17.73
C THR A 271 3.42 0.87 18.96
N SER A 272 2.36 1.07 19.72
CA SER A 272 2.02 0.22 20.89
C SER A 272 1.52 -1.18 20.52
N LEU A 273 1.13 -1.39 19.26
CA LEU A 273 0.65 -2.69 18.79
C LEU A 273 1.78 -3.73 18.77
N PRO A 274 1.50 -5.02 19.07
CA PRO A 274 2.54 -6.04 19.17
C PRO A 274 3.29 -6.23 17.85
N ARG A 275 4.63 -6.19 17.89
CA ARG A 275 5.54 -6.31 16.73
C ARG A 275 5.29 -5.29 15.61
N SER A 276 4.68 -4.15 15.94
CA SER A 276 4.33 -3.19 14.92
C SER A 276 5.58 -2.57 14.26
N GLY A 277 6.59 -2.20 15.04
CA GLY A 277 7.76 -1.50 14.53
C GLY A 277 7.39 -0.19 13.80
N SER A 278 8.35 0.70 13.54
CA SER A 278 8.06 2.02 12.98
C SER A 278 7.41 1.96 11.59
N VAL A 279 7.95 1.17 10.68
CA VAL A 279 7.45 1.09 9.30
C VAL A 279 6.06 0.48 9.22
N ARG A 280 5.77 -0.56 10.01
CA ARG A 280 4.46 -1.22 10.01
C ARG A 280 3.41 -0.37 10.70
N ALA A 281 3.75 0.25 11.84
CA ALA A 281 2.90 1.22 12.51
C ALA A 281 2.53 2.38 11.60
N ALA A 282 3.52 2.95 10.92
CA ALA A 282 3.32 4.02 9.94
C ALA A 282 2.44 3.58 8.76
N ALA A 283 2.61 2.34 8.28
CA ALA A 283 1.77 1.82 7.19
C ALA A 283 0.30 1.69 7.59
N LEU A 284 0.01 1.22 8.81
CA LEU A 284 -1.35 1.16 9.33
C LEU A 284 -1.95 2.56 9.49
N LEU A 285 -1.24 3.47 10.17
CA LEU A 285 -1.69 4.85 10.37
C LEU A 285 -1.91 5.56 9.04
N ALA A 286 -0.95 5.50 8.14
CA ALA A 286 -1.01 6.19 6.85
C ALA A 286 -2.18 5.73 5.97
N GLU A 287 -2.53 4.44 5.98
CA GLU A 287 -3.61 3.91 5.14
C GLU A 287 -4.99 3.97 5.83
N ILE A 288 -5.06 3.95 7.17
CA ILE A 288 -6.29 4.23 7.92
C ILE A 288 -6.59 5.74 7.87
N GLY A 289 -5.57 6.57 8.07
CA GLY A 289 -5.69 8.01 8.19
C GLY A 289 -5.93 8.46 9.62
N ASP A 290 -6.06 9.77 9.82
CA ASP A 290 -6.30 10.41 11.12
C ASP A 290 -7.66 11.11 11.23
N CYS A 291 -8.43 11.15 10.16
CA CYS A 291 -9.80 11.64 10.16
C CYS A 291 -10.77 10.54 10.64
N ARG A 292 -11.15 10.60 11.92
CA ARG A 292 -11.99 9.58 12.60
C ARG A 292 -13.42 9.52 12.08
N GLU A 293 -13.94 10.63 11.64
CA GLU A 293 -15.30 10.76 11.11
C GLU A 293 -15.52 9.92 9.83
N ARG A 294 -14.44 9.59 9.11
CA ARG A 294 -14.49 8.70 7.94
C ARG A 294 -14.98 7.30 8.32
N PHE A 295 -14.70 6.85 9.53
CA PHE A 295 -15.00 5.49 9.97
C PHE A 295 -15.74 5.49 11.32
N PRO A 296 -17.02 5.92 11.35
CA PRO A 296 -17.81 5.96 12.59
C PRO A 296 -18.05 4.58 13.18
N THR A 297 -17.88 3.51 12.42
CA THR A 297 -18.02 2.12 12.87
C THR A 297 -16.84 1.28 12.39
N VAL A 298 -16.53 0.22 13.15
CA VAL A 298 -15.51 -0.76 12.73
C VAL A 298 -15.85 -1.42 11.40
N ASP A 299 -17.12 -1.58 11.08
CA ASP A 299 -17.57 -2.20 9.83
C ASP A 299 -17.30 -1.33 8.60
N SER A 300 -17.39 -0.01 8.74
CA SER A 300 -17.02 0.93 7.67
C SER A 300 -15.53 0.81 7.32
N LEU A 301 -14.66 0.75 8.33
CA LEU A 301 -13.23 0.54 8.13
C LEU A 301 -12.94 -0.87 7.58
N ALA A 302 -13.63 -1.91 8.09
CA ALA A 302 -13.48 -3.28 7.63
C ALA A 302 -13.90 -3.47 6.17
N GLY A 303 -14.94 -2.77 5.74
CA GLY A 303 -15.38 -2.74 4.35
C GLY A 303 -14.31 -2.16 3.43
N LEU A 304 -13.72 -1.02 3.81
CA LEU A 304 -12.62 -0.39 3.05
C LEU A 304 -11.36 -1.27 3.04
N ALA A 305 -10.99 -1.85 4.18
CA ALA A 305 -9.83 -2.74 4.30
C ALA A 305 -10.00 -4.11 3.62
N GLY A 306 -11.18 -4.42 3.09
CA GLY A 306 -11.47 -5.75 2.53
C GLY A 306 -11.42 -6.89 3.56
N ALA A 307 -11.54 -6.55 4.85
CA ALA A 307 -11.56 -7.47 5.96
C ALA A 307 -12.99 -7.97 6.29
N ALA A 308 -14.02 -7.35 5.72
CA ALA A 308 -15.39 -7.85 5.76
C ALA A 308 -15.70 -8.67 4.51
N PRO A 309 -16.41 -9.80 4.61
CA PRO A 309 -16.79 -10.59 3.46
C PRO A 309 -17.79 -9.83 2.56
N SER A 310 -17.91 -10.30 1.31
CA SER A 310 -18.96 -9.87 0.41
C SER A 310 -20.01 -10.98 0.34
N THR A 311 -21.21 -10.67 0.79
CA THR A 311 -22.35 -11.60 0.76
C THR A 311 -23.19 -11.31 -0.47
N ARG A 312 -23.53 -12.36 -1.20
CA ARG A 312 -24.50 -12.32 -2.30
C ARG A 312 -25.61 -13.29 -1.96
N GLN A 313 -26.84 -12.79 -1.99
CA GLN A 313 -28.02 -13.61 -1.75
C GLN A 313 -28.95 -13.48 -2.97
N SER A 314 -29.35 -14.62 -3.49
CA SER A 314 -30.33 -14.70 -4.57
C SER A 314 -31.28 -15.87 -4.24
N GLY A 315 -32.51 -15.54 -3.88
CA GLY A 315 -33.47 -16.52 -3.35
C GLY A 315 -32.91 -17.24 -2.12
N GLN A 316 -32.84 -18.55 -2.17
CA GLN A 316 -32.31 -19.41 -1.09
C GLN A 316 -30.77 -19.57 -1.12
N HIS A 317 -30.09 -19.06 -2.18
CA HIS A 317 -28.66 -19.18 -2.30
C HIS A 317 -27.94 -18.01 -1.62
N LEU A 318 -27.22 -18.32 -0.54
CA LEU A 318 -26.33 -17.40 0.18
C LEU A 318 -24.86 -17.73 -0.13
N VAL A 319 -24.17 -16.86 -0.83
CA VAL A 319 -22.76 -17.02 -1.15
C VAL A 319 -21.94 -15.94 -0.46
N VAL A 320 -21.00 -16.38 0.39
CA VAL A 320 -20.07 -15.50 1.09
C VAL A 320 -18.71 -15.59 0.40
N THR A 321 -18.28 -14.49 -0.21
CA THR A 321 -17.05 -14.43 -0.98
C THR A 321 -16.06 -13.42 -0.42
N PHE A 322 -14.82 -13.52 -0.88
CA PHE A 322 -13.80 -12.52 -0.61
C PHE A 322 -14.17 -11.17 -1.22
N ARG A 323 -14.00 -10.08 -0.45
CA ARG A 323 -14.24 -8.71 -0.93
C ARG A 323 -13.04 -8.23 -1.73
N TYR A 324 -13.16 -8.20 -3.05
CA TYR A 324 -12.14 -7.64 -3.94
C TYR A 324 -12.19 -6.11 -4.03
N ALA A 325 -13.39 -5.53 -3.89
CA ALA A 325 -13.63 -4.08 -3.91
C ALA A 325 -13.24 -3.47 -2.56
N CYS A 326 -11.97 -3.13 -2.40
CA CYS A 326 -11.40 -2.57 -1.17
C CYS A 326 -10.16 -1.72 -1.49
N ASP A 327 -9.69 -0.96 -0.53
CA ASP A 327 -8.35 -0.36 -0.60
C ASP A 327 -7.29 -1.45 -0.41
N LYS A 328 -6.59 -1.75 -1.49
CA LYS A 328 -5.57 -2.80 -1.50
C LYS A 328 -4.36 -2.47 -0.62
N LYS A 329 -4.03 -1.18 -0.47
CA LYS A 329 -2.88 -0.72 0.32
C LYS A 329 -3.16 -0.88 1.80
N LEU A 330 -4.35 -0.46 2.25
CA LEU A 330 -4.83 -0.67 3.62
C LEU A 330 -4.94 -2.17 3.94
N ARG A 331 -5.53 -2.95 3.04
CA ARG A 331 -5.61 -4.41 3.22
C ARG A 331 -4.25 -5.05 3.40
N ASP A 332 -3.28 -4.69 2.54
CA ASP A 332 -1.93 -5.25 2.60
C ASP A 332 -1.22 -4.86 3.91
N ALA A 333 -1.36 -3.61 4.39
CA ALA A 333 -0.79 -3.16 5.66
C ALA A 333 -1.38 -3.93 6.84
N LEU A 334 -2.70 -4.12 6.85
CA LEU A 334 -3.41 -4.84 7.89
C LEU A 334 -3.05 -6.34 7.91
N ILE A 335 -2.98 -6.97 6.74
CA ILE A 335 -2.61 -8.39 6.61
C ILE A 335 -1.15 -8.63 7.06
N ASP A 336 -0.23 -7.76 6.66
CA ASP A 336 1.18 -7.85 7.08
C ASP A 336 1.33 -7.73 8.59
N PHE A 337 0.66 -6.76 9.21
CA PHE A 337 0.62 -6.63 10.66
C PHE A 337 0.02 -7.87 11.34
N ALA A 338 -1.17 -8.32 10.90
CA ALA A 338 -1.86 -9.45 11.49
C ALA A 338 -1.02 -10.75 11.38
N ALA A 339 -0.40 -10.98 10.23
CA ALA A 339 0.42 -12.17 10.02
C ALA A 339 1.62 -12.24 10.97
N ASP A 340 2.23 -11.10 11.32
CA ASP A 340 3.39 -11.09 12.22
C ASP A 340 2.99 -11.03 13.70
N SER A 341 1.88 -10.39 14.04
CA SER A 341 1.39 -10.24 15.42
C SER A 341 1.22 -11.56 16.18
N ARG A 342 0.84 -12.64 15.47
CA ARG A 342 0.67 -13.99 16.03
C ARG A 342 1.94 -14.59 16.66
N ARG A 343 3.12 -14.03 16.35
CA ARG A 343 4.40 -14.50 16.91
C ARG A 343 4.71 -13.94 18.29
N ALA A 344 3.98 -12.92 18.72
CA ALA A 344 4.21 -12.26 20.00
C ALA A 344 2.93 -11.99 20.80
N ASN A 345 1.76 -12.35 20.27
CA ASN A 345 0.50 -12.16 20.95
C ASN A 345 -0.27 -13.47 21.00
N PRO A 346 -0.48 -14.10 22.20
CA PRO A 346 -1.14 -15.39 22.36
C PRO A 346 -2.57 -15.43 21.80
N TRP A 347 -3.35 -14.36 21.98
CA TRP A 347 -4.70 -14.24 21.40
C TRP A 347 -4.68 -14.27 19.87
N ALA A 348 -3.72 -13.58 19.26
CA ALA A 348 -3.57 -13.59 17.80
C ALA A 348 -3.15 -14.98 17.30
N ALA A 349 -2.25 -15.66 18.03
CA ALA A 349 -1.85 -17.02 17.74
C ALA A 349 -3.04 -17.99 17.82
N ASP A 350 -3.84 -17.89 18.88
CA ASP A 350 -5.03 -18.73 19.11
C ASP A 350 -6.08 -18.58 17.98
N ILE A 351 -6.43 -17.34 17.61
CA ILE A 351 -7.36 -17.10 16.47
C ILE A 351 -6.83 -17.75 15.20
N TYR A 352 -5.53 -17.54 14.91
CA TYR A 352 -4.93 -18.11 13.70
C TYR A 352 -4.93 -19.63 13.74
N GLN A 353 -4.54 -20.26 14.85
CA GLN A 353 -4.47 -21.70 15.01
C GLN A 353 -5.85 -22.34 14.91
N ARG A 354 -6.87 -21.78 15.57
CA ARG A 354 -8.27 -22.26 15.42
C ARG A 354 -8.73 -22.21 13.98
N ALA A 355 -8.50 -21.12 13.28
CA ALA A 355 -8.86 -21.02 11.88
C ALA A 355 -8.11 -22.06 11.02
N ARG A 356 -6.84 -22.39 11.35
CA ARG A 356 -6.08 -23.45 10.68
C ARG A 356 -6.63 -24.84 10.98
N ALA A 357 -7.01 -25.10 12.23
CA ALA A 357 -7.65 -26.34 12.66
C ALA A 357 -8.99 -26.58 11.95
N ASP A 358 -9.76 -25.49 11.73
CA ASP A 358 -11.00 -25.51 10.94
C ASP A 358 -10.75 -25.66 9.41
N GLY A 359 -9.54 -26.06 8.98
CA GLY A 359 -9.20 -26.32 7.59
C GLY A 359 -8.98 -25.06 6.73
N LYS A 360 -8.97 -23.84 7.31
CA LYS A 360 -8.75 -22.62 6.54
C LYS A 360 -7.29 -22.54 6.08
N ARG A 361 -7.03 -22.25 4.80
CA ARG A 361 -5.68 -22.02 4.28
C ARG A 361 -5.04 -20.79 4.93
N HIS A 362 -3.70 -20.73 4.98
CA HIS A 362 -2.95 -19.63 5.60
C HIS A 362 -3.48 -18.23 5.25
N PRO A 363 -3.69 -17.84 3.98
CA PRO A 363 -4.18 -16.50 3.66
C PRO A 363 -5.57 -16.20 4.22
N HIS A 364 -6.41 -17.22 4.37
CA HIS A 364 -7.75 -17.06 4.96
C HIS A 364 -7.66 -16.90 6.48
N ALA A 365 -6.87 -17.72 7.16
CA ALA A 365 -6.66 -17.63 8.60
C ALA A 365 -6.08 -16.26 9.01
N VAL A 366 -5.13 -15.73 8.22
CA VAL A 366 -4.59 -14.38 8.43
C VAL A 366 -5.66 -13.31 8.24
N ARG A 367 -6.58 -13.44 7.29
CA ARG A 367 -7.68 -12.48 7.10
C ARG A 367 -8.68 -12.48 8.26
N ILE A 368 -8.98 -13.66 8.82
CA ILE A 368 -9.82 -13.77 10.03
C ILE A 368 -9.15 -13.01 11.19
N LEU A 369 -7.85 -13.24 11.39
CA LEU A 369 -7.07 -12.54 12.40
C LEU A 369 -7.01 -11.02 12.12
N ALA A 370 -6.82 -10.62 10.86
CA ALA A 370 -6.82 -9.22 10.45
C ALA A 370 -8.15 -8.52 10.79
N ARG A 371 -9.28 -9.20 10.57
CA ARG A 371 -10.60 -8.67 10.96
C ARG A 371 -10.74 -8.50 12.46
N ALA A 372 -10.22 -9.45 13.24
CA ALA A 372 -10.24 -9.36 14.71
C ALA A 372 -9.37 -8.19 15.21
N TRP A 373 -8.14 -8.05 14.70
CA TRP A 373 -7.27 -6.92 15.01
C TRP A 373 -7.85 -5.57 14.62
N LEU A 374 -8.57 -5.52 13.52
CA LEU A 374 -9.16 -4.27 13.05
C LEU A 374 -10.11 -3.65 14.08
N GLY A 375 -10.87 -4.50 14.80
CA GLY A 375 -11.72 -4.05 15.90
C GLY A 375 -10.92 -3.41 17.05
N VAL A 376 -9.80 -4.01 17.42
CA VAL A 376 -8.89 -3.49 18.45
C VAL A 376 -8.23 -2.18 17.99
N ILE A 377 -7.68 -2.18 16.78
CA ILE A 377 -7.04 -1.00 16.19
C ILE A 377 -8.02 0.16 16.10
N TRP A 378 -9.22 -0.09 15.55
CA TRP A 378 -10.26 0.93 15.40
C TRP A 378 -10.62 1.54 16.77
N ARG A 379 -10.78 0.72 17.80
CA ARG A 379 -11.12 1.20 19.15
C ARG A 379 -10.00 2.06 19.72
N CYS A 380 -8.75 1.59 19.71
CA CYS A 380 -7.61 2.37 20.17
C CYS A 380 -7.49 3.70 19.42
N TRP A 381 -7.68 3.68 18.10
CA TRP A 381 -7.61 4.85 17.24
C TRP A 381 -8.76 5.83 17.51
N GLN A 382 -10.01 5.37 17.66
CA GLN A 382 -11.15 6.23 18.01
C GLN A 382 -10.97 6.88 19.37
N ASP A 383 -10.56 6.10 20.37
CA ASP A 383 -10.38 6.57 21.75
C ASP A 383 -9.06 7.36 21.94
N ARG A 384 -8.21 7.46 20.93
CA ARG A 384 -6.87 8.08 20.98
C ARG A 384 -5.97 7.48 22.06
N THR A 385 -6.10 6.18 22.32
CA THR A 385 -5.36 5.48 23.37
C THR A 385 -4.42 4.43 22.79
N ALA A 386 -3.24 4.28 23.40
CA ALA A 386 -2.33 3.20 23.07
C ALA A 386 -2.98 1.83 23.36
N TYR A 387 -2.56 0.80 22.61
CA TYR A 387 -2.95 -0.57 22.90
C TYR A 387 -2.34 -1.02 24.22
N ASP A 388 -3.19 -1.43 25.13
CA ASP A 388 -2.81 -1.98 26.43
C ASP A 388 -3.24 -3.46 26.50
N PRO A 389 -2.27 -4.39 26.57
CA PRO A 389 -2.56 -5.82 26.68
C PRO A 389 -3.40 -6.17 27.91
N SER A 390 -3.25 -5.45 29.04
CA SER A 390 -3.99 -5.71 30.28
C SER A 390 -5.48 -5.42 30.14
N ARG A 391 -5.84 -4.45 29.30
CA ARG A 391 -7.23 -4.06 29.00
C ARG A 391 -7.86 -4.89 27.89
N HIS A 392 -7.08 -5.71 27.18
CA HIS A 392 -7.58 -6.54 26.09
C HIS A 392 -8.21 -7.81 26.64
N GLN A 393 -9.48 -7.74 26.99
CA GLN A 393 -10.21 -8.82 27.65
C GLN A 393 -10.11 -10.19 26.96
N ALA A 394 -10.13 -10.20 25.61
CA ALA A 394 -9.99 -11.44 24.85
C ALA A 394 -8.59 -12.06 24.99
N LEU A 395 -7.53 -11.24 25.07
CA LEU A 395 -6.19 -11.71 25.38
C LEU A 395 -6.10 -12.24 26.81
N GLN A 396 -6.67 -11.52 27.78
CA GLN A 396 -6.67 -11.95 29.19
C GLN A 396 -7.37 -13.31 29.37
N ARG A 397 -8.45 -13.57 28.65
CA ARG A 397 -9.12 -14.90 28.67
C ARG A 397 -8.21 -16.02 28.16
N VAL A 398 -7.40 -15.75 27.13
CA VAL A 398 -6.44 -16.74 26.58
C VAL A 398 -5.30 -16.99 27.57
N LEU A 399 -4.80 -15.93 28.23
CA LEU A 399 -3.71 -16.04 29.20
C LEU A 399 -4.13 -16.77 30.49
N LEU A 400 -5.40 -16.67 30.87
CA LEU A 400 -5.95 -17.31 32.07
C LEU A 400 -6.51 -18.72 31.79
N ALA A 401 -6.62 -19.12 30.53
CA ALA A 401 -7.08 -20.46 30.20
C ALA A 401 -6.02 -21.50 30.62
N PRO A 402 -6.42 -22.62 31.30
CA PRO A 402 -5.48 -23.68 31.62
C PRO A 402 -4.83 -24.21 30.32
N ALA A 403 -3.56 -24.55 30.41
CA ALA A 403 -2.86 -25.19 29.29
C ALA A 403 -3.56 -26.54 28.99
N ALA A 404 -4.08 -26.68 27.78
CA ALA A 404 -4.73 -27.90 27.32
C ALA A 404 -3.70 -28.98 26.96
#